data_d5dc92ae1689f0a59c1954b0339c274c
#
_entry.id   d5dc92ae1689f0a59c1954b0339c274c
#
_cell.length_a   1.000
_cell.length_b   1.000
_cell.length_c   1.000
_cell.angle_alpha   90.00
_cell.angle_beta   90.00
_cell.angle_gamma   90.00
#
_symmetry.space_group_name_H-M   'P 1'
#
loop_
_entity.id
_entity.type
_entity.pdbx_description
1 polymer ?
#
loop_
_entity_poly.entity_id
_entity_poly.type
_entity_poly.pdbx_seq_one_letter_code
_entity_poly.pdbx_strand_id
1 'polypeptide(L)'
;MNQKWAVLLFTIGVFMAALDNGIISAALTTINDSFQVSPSWGAWGITLYTLGLAVSVPIVGKLSDRYGRKKLFIIEVLLFGAGSLLVALSQNFPMFLLARLIQSLGGGGIFIIGSSHILTALPKEKQGTALGLLGAMNGIAAVLGPNIGSFILDMTGSWHWLFLINLPIAAVLIILSVPLMKETKGGTQKPLDLAGTVLLSLAILAVMYGITNINGQHMSAVLSDPKVYCFLLIGCALFAGLIFYEKRIELKGGDPILAYSLLKNKVFQWTLFIGFLSGGLLAAVIFIPAYAEQYLHVAPEKAGYWMTPLALASGIGAGLGGMLADRKGPVKAAWLSGIISFAGFLLLSVWVTEKWGFVLASIIAGVGFGFLLGAPLNMLVSEAAKQDYGTALGTLSLVRQMGMTLAPALYAGYITAGYENIGTHIKQKLNDIGMPIKEFTGGESDVARLNESLSQIPDPKVKDIISEAIHESVGTGFFNLYFTAAVLSLAVIASVSILSLYRKKQADTATRLKKDVTN
;
A
#
# COMPACT_ATOMS: atom_id res chain seq x y z
N MET A 1 5.05 34.45 -1.46
CA MET A 1 4.77 33.37 -2.43
C MET A 1 3.88 32.34 -1.74
N ASN A 2 2.81 31.94 -2.37
CA ASN A 2 1.72 31.24 -1.68
C ASN A 2 2.03 29.75 -1.53
N GLN A 3 2.17 29.22 -0.29
CA GLN A 3 2.41 27.79 0.02
C GLN A 3 1.35 26.87 -0.65
N LYS A 4 0.20 27.40 -1.01
CA LYS A 4 -0.86 26.66 -1.72
C LYS A 4 -0.38 26.08 -3.05
N TRP A 5 0.47 26.81 -3.81
CA TRP A 5 1.02 26.32 -5.06
C TRP A 5 1.97 25.14 -4.87
N ALA A 6 2.81 25.17 -3.83
CA ALA A 6 3.70 24.07 -3.53
C ALA A 6 2.90 22.80 -3.19
N VAL A 7 1.86 22.92 -2.33
CA VAL A 7 0.97 21.79 -2.00
C VAL A 7 0.28 21.25 -3.25
N LEU A 8 -0.22 22.12 -4.14
CA LEU A 8 -0.87 21.71 -5.38
C LEU A 8 0.10 20.92 -6.29
N LEU A 9 1.32 21.41 -6.48
CA LEU A 9 2.34 20.73 -7.30
C LEU A 9 2.72 19.37 -6.74
N PHE A 10 2.91 19.27 -5.41
CA PHE A 10 3.13 17.97 -4.77
C PHE A 10 1.92 17.03 -4.96
N THR A 11 0.71 17.57 -4.84
CA THR A 11 -0.53 16.79 -5.02
C THR A 11 -0.65 16.21 -6.43
N ILE A 12 -0.33 17.01 -7.45
CA ILE A 12 -0.31 16.54 -8.85
C ILE A 12 0.82 15.52 -9.06
N GLY A 13 2.00 15.74 -8.47
CA GLY A 13 3.11 14.79 -8.56
C GLY A 13 2.77 13.44 -7.91
N VAL A 14 2.12 13.45 -6.74
CA VAL A 14 1.63 12.24 -6.07
C VAL A 14 0.59 11.53 -6.92
N PHE A 15 -0.35 12.29 -7.50
CA PHE A 15 -1.34 11.73 -8.41
C PHE A 15 -0.68 11.03 -9.61
N MET A 16 0.27 11.68 -10.27
CA MET A 16 1.01 11.12 -11.42
C MET A 16 1.72 9.79 -11.04
N ALA A 17 2.48 9.78 -9.94
CA ALA A 17 3.23 8.60 -9.52
C ALA A 17 2.31 7.44 -9.08
N ALA A 18 1.19 7.74 -8.42
CA ALA A 18 0.22 6.74 -7.98
C ALA A 18 -0.62 6.19 -9.15
N LEU A 19 -0.93 7.03 -10.13
CA LEU A 19 -1.66 6.66 -11.33
C LEU A 19 -0.89 5.60 -12.14
N ASP A 20 0.43 5.75 -12.27
CA ASP A 20 1.29 4.82 -13.00
C ASP A 20 1.22 3.38 -12.45
N ASN A 21 1.12 3.23 -11.14
CA ASN A 21 0.93 1.91 -10.51
C ASN A 21 -0.38 1.23 -10.90
N GLY A 22 -1.44 2.01 -11.08
CA GLY A 22 -2.75 1.49 -11.49
C GLY A 22 -2.81 1.19 -12.99
N ILE A 23 -2.22 2.04 -13.81
CA ILE A 23 -2.24 1.94 -15.28
C ILE A 23 -1.59 0.63 -15.76
N ILE A 24 -0.45 0.23 -15.18
CA ILE A 24 0.25 -0.98 -15.61
C ILE A 24 -0.57 -2.25 -15.42
N SER A 25 -1.44 -2.30 -14.42
CA SER A 25 -2.27 -3.48 -14.18
C SER A 25 -3.25 -3.77 -15.32
N ALA A 26 -3.74 -2.72 -15.99
CA ALA A 26 -4.62 -2.84 -17.15
C ALA A 26 -3.89 -3.29 -18.42
N ALA A 27 -2.58 -3.06 -18.50
CA ALA A 27 -1.79 -3.32 -19.70
C ALA A 27 -0.88 -4.55 -19.59
N LEU A 28 -0.87 -5.22 -18.44
CA LEU A 28 0.13 -6.27 -18.16
C LEU A 28 0.09 -7.39 -19.22
N THR A 29 -1.09 -7.85 -19.60
CA THR A 29 -1.26 -8.88 -20.64
C THR A 29 -0.74 -8.39 -21.99
N THR A 30 -1.14 -7.18 -22.40
CA THR A 30 -0.69 -6.58 -23.67
C THR A 30 0.83 -6.39 -23.71
N ILE A 31 1.46 -6.01 -22.59
CA ILE A 31 2.91 -5.88 -22.47
C ILE A 31 3.58 -7.25 -22.58
N ASN A 32 3.05 -8.27 -21.89
CA ASN A 32 3.57 -9.62 -21.94
C ASN A 32 3.53 -10.20 -23.36
N ASP A 33 2.42 -10.01 -24.06
CA ASP A 33 2.22 -10.45 -25.43
C ASP A 33 3.17 -9.72 -26.40
N SER A 34 3.37 -8.42 -26.20
CA SER A 34 4.26 -7.61 -27.04
C SER A 34 5.72 -8.04 -26.94
N PHE A 35 6.17 -8.47 -25.76
CA PHE A 35 7.52 -8.98 -25.54
C PHE A 35 7.63 -10.51 -25.61
N GLN A 36 6.52 -11.22 -25.86
CA GLN A 36 6.43 -12.68 -25.90
C GLN A 36 7.01 -13.35 -24.63
N VAL A 37 6.69 -12.78 -23.46
CA VAL A 37 7.12 -13.31 -22.16
C VAL A 37 5.96 -13.98 -21.43
N SER A 38 6.28 -14.99 -20.62
CA SER A 38 5.27 -15.63 -19.77
C SER A 38 4.70 -14.68 -18.71
N PRO A 39 3.46 -14.89 -18.23
CA PRO A 39 2.87 -14.05 -17.17
C PRO A 39 3.74 -13.95 -15.91
N SER A 40 4.43 -15.03 -15.53
CA SER A 40 5.35 -15.05 -14.39
C SER A 40 6.59 -14.16 -14.60
N TRP A 41 7.11 -14.08 -15.81
CA TRP A 41 8.17 -13.12 -16.15
C TRP A 41 7.63 -11.70 -16.22
N GLY A 42 6.47 -11.49 -16.82
CA GLY A 42 5.81 -10.18 -16.91
C GLY A 42 5.55 -9.54 -15.55
N ALA A 43 5.21 -10.34 -14.54
CA ALA A 43 5.04 -9.88 -13.17
C ALA A 43 6.28 -9.17 -12.59
N TRP A 44 7.48 -9.47 -13.11
CA TRP A 44 8.71 -8.78 -12.72
C TRP A 44 8.70 -7.27 -13.02
N GLY A 45 7.93 -6.83 -14.04
CA GLY A 45 7.73 -5.41 -14.31
C GLY A 45 7.10 -4.65 -13.14
N ILE A 46 6.17 -5.28 -12.43
CA ILE A 46 5.55 -4.73 -11.21
C ILE A 46 6.45 -4.95 -9.99
N THR A 47 7.00 -6.15 -9.85
CA THR A 47 7.85 -6.51 -8.70
C THR A 47 9.08 -5.62 -8.61
N LEU A 48 9.82 -5.45 -9.72
CA LEU A 48 11.04 -4.65 -9.73
C LEU A 48 10.76 -3.17 -9.46
N TYR A 49 9.65 -2.65 -9.99
CA TYR A 49 9.18 -1.31 -9.67
C TYR A 49 8.89 -1.16 -8.17
N THR A 50 8.16 -2.10 -7.58
CA THR A 50 7.83 -2.09 -6.14
C THR A 50 9.08 -2.18 -5.25
N LEU A 51 10.04 -3.02 -5.63
CA LEU A 51 11.34 -3.13 -4.93
C LEU A 51 12.13 -1.82 -5.03
N GLY A 52 12.16 -1.21 -6.21
CA GLY A 52 12.82 0.08 -6.42
C GLY A 52 12.17 1.20 -5.61
N LEU A 53 10.84 1.26 -5.56
CA LEU A 53 10.11 2.17 -4.66
C LEU A 53 10.51 1.99 -3.20
N ALA A 54 10.52 0.73 -2.71
CA ALA A 54 10.81 0.43 -1.31
C ALA A 54 12.22 0.90 -0.90
N VAL A 55 13.20 0.77 -1.79
CA VAL A 55 14.57 1.26 -1.58
C VAL A 55 14.64 2.79 -1.70
N SER A 56 13.99 3.38 -2.70
CA SER A 56 14.04 4.82 -2.96
C SER A 56 13.45 5.65 -1.81
N VAL A 57 12.31 5.23 -1.27
CA VAL A 57 11.53 5.97 -0.28
C VAL A 57 12.33 6.48 0.93
N PRO A 58 13.04 5.65 1.71
CA PRO A 58 13.81 6.13 2.86
C PRO A 58 15.04 6.95 2.46
N ILE A 59 15.66 6.61 1.33
CA ILE A 59 16.85 7.32 0.82
C ILE A 59 16.47 8.74 0.41
N VAL A 60 15.43 8.88 -0.40
CA VAL A 60 14.94 10.18 -0.88
C VAL A 60 14.40 11.01 0.28
N GLY A 61 13.79 10.39 1.28
CA GLY A 61 13.42 11.03 2.53
C GLY A 61 14.61 11.76 3.15
N LYS A 62 15.73 11.06 3.37
CA LYS A 62 16.97 11.62 3.93
C LYS A 62 17.61 12.66 3.01
N LEU A 63 17.69 12.39 1.71
CA LEU A 63 18.22 13.32 0.73
C LEU A 63 17.42 14.62 0.68
N SER A 64 16.09 14.55 0.80
CA SER A 64 15.21 15.72 0.77
C SER A 64 15.40 16.63 1.99
N ASP A 65 15.57 16.04 3.17
CA ASP A 65 15.88 16.79 4.38
C ASP A 65 17.23 17.52 4.27
N ARG A 66 18.20 16.91 3.58
CA ARG A 66 19.56 17.44 3.45
C ARG A 66 19.72 18.46 2.31
N TYR A 67 19.33 18.06 1.09
CA TYR A 67 19.61 18.86 -0.12
C TYR A 67 18.48 19.83 -0.46
N GLY A 68 17.34 19.69 0.17
CA GLY A 68 16.16 20.52 -0.03
C GLY A 68 15.05 19.82 -0.79
N ARG A 69 13.83 20.11 -0.39
CA ARG A 69 12.61 19.42 -0.85
C ARG A 69 12.21 19.82 -2.26
N LYS A 70 12.36 21.10 -2.62
CA LYS A 70 12.11 21.56 -3.99
C LYS A 70 13.07 20.90 -4.99
N LYS A 71 14.38 20.93 -4.66
CA LYS A 71 15.42 20.36 -5.54
C LYS A 71 15.18 18.87 -5.75
N LEU A 72 14.95 18.12 -4.67
CA LEU A 72 14.69 16.68 -4.77
C LEU A 72 13.38 16.38 -5.51
N PHE A 73 12.32 17.17 -5.29
CA PHE A 73 11.08 16.98 -6.04
C PHE A 73 11.27 17.11 -7.55
N ILE A 74 12.02 18.13 -7.98
CA ILE A 74 12.32 18.33 -9.42
C ILE A 74 13.15 17.16 -9.96
N ILE A 75 14.14 16.67 -9.20
CA ILE A 75 14.97 15.51 -9.59
C ILE A 75 14.11 14.25 -9.68
N GLU A 76 13.24 13.98 -8.70
CA GLU A 76 12.35 12.82 -8.69
C GLU A 76 11.38 12.85 -9.89
N VAL A 77 10.73 14.00 -10.14
CA VAL A 77 9.82 14.14 -11.29
C VAL A 77 10.56 13.98 -12.62
N LEU A 78 11.78 14.50 -12.73
CA LEU A 78 12.62 14.35 -13.92
C LEU A 78 13.03 12.87 -14.12
N LEU A 79 13.45 12.20 -13.04
CA LEU A 79 13.85 10.79 -13.07
C LEU A 79 12.64 9.89 -13.41
N PHE A 80 11.47 10.19 -12.85
CA PHE A 80 10.23 9.50 -13.16
C PHE A 80 9.81 9.69 -14.60
N GLY A 81 9.85 10.93 -15.12
CA GLY A 81 9.56 11.24 -16.52
C GLY A 81 10.55 10.58 -17.49
N ALA A 82 11.85 10.64 -17.20
CA ALA A 82 12.88 9.97 -17.99
C ALA A 82 12.67 8.45 -17.98
N GLY A 83 12.40 7.85 -16.83
CA GLY A 83 12.05 6.44 -16.69
C GLY A 83 10.81 6.08 -17.52
N SER A 84 9.75 6.89 -17.45
CA SER A 84 8.53 6.70 -18.25
C SER A 84 8.81 6.73 -19.75
N LEU A 85 9.66 7.66 -20.21
CA LEU A 85 10.09 7.72 -21.60
C LEU A 85 10.87 6.46 -22.01
N LEU A 86 11.82 6.02 -21.18
CA LEU A 86 12.61 4.81 -21.45
C LEU A 86 11.73 3.55 -21.47
N VAL A 87 10.71 3.48 -20.60
CA VAL A 87 9.71 2.40 -20.64
C VAL A 87 8.97 2.42 -21.97
N ALA A 88 8.47 3.58 -22.40
CA ALA A 88 7.77 3.71 -23.66
C ALA A 88 8.64 3.43 -24.90
N LEU A 89 9.94 3.61 -24.83
CA LEU A 89 10.89 3.35 -25.91
C LEU A 89 11.54 1.96 -25.82
N SER A 90 11.15 1.11 -24.86
CA SER A 90 11.77 -0.19 -24.67
C SER A 90 11.47 -1.15 -25.84
N GLN A 91 12.52 -1.72 -26.40
CA GLN A 91 12.44 -2.65 -27.55
C GLN A 91 12.49 -4.12 -27.13
N ASN A 92 12.84 -4.39 -25.88
CA ASN A 92 12.91 -5.74 -25.32
C ASN A 92 12.60 -5.71 -23.83
N PHE A 93 12.23 -6.86 -23.29
CA PHE A 93 11.81 -7.00 -21.90
C PHE A 93 12.89 -6.62 -20.85
N PRO A 94 14.19 -6.96 -21.00
CA PRO A 94 15.23 -6.47 -20.10
C PRO A 94 15.35 -4.93 -20.07
N MET A 95 15.25 -4.25 -21.21
CA MET A 95 15.24 -2.79 -21.27
C MET A 95 14.02 -2.21 -20.56
N PHE A 96 12.83 -2.83 -20.76
CA PHE A 96 11.61 -2.48 -20.04
C PHE A 96 11.82 -2.58 -18.52
N LEU A 97 12.40 -3.68 -18.02
CA LEU A 97 12.67 -3.87 -16.60
C LEU A 97 13.63 -2.82 -16.02
N LEU A 98 14.73 -2.51 -16.73
CA LEU A 98 15.68 -1.48 -16.32
C LEU A 98 15.02 -0.08 -16.31
N ALA A 99 14.21 0.22 -17.30
CA ALA A 99 13.47 1.48 -17.38
C ALA A 99 12.44 1.61 -16.24
N ARG A 100 11.74 0.52 -15.89
CA ARG A 100 10.84 0.46 -14.73
C ARG A 100 11.58 0.69 -13.42
N LEU A 101 12.79 0.15 -13.27
CA LEU A 101 13.63 0.41 -12.09
C LEU A 101 13.98 1.89 -11.99
N ILE A 102 14.44 2.53 -13.08
CA ILE A 102 14.74 3.97 -13.10
C ILE A 102 13.50 4.79 -12.76
N GLN A 103 12.35 4.46 -13.33
CA GLN A 103 11.08 5.12 -13.07
C GLN A 103 10.68 5.02 -11.59
N SER A 104 10.87 3.85 -10.98
CA SER A 104 10.54 3.62 -9.56
C SER A 104 11.41 4.45 -8.62
N LEU A 105 12.68 4.63 -8.94
CA LEU A 105 13.58 5.49 -8.17
C LEU A 105 13.10 6.94 -8.17
N GLY A 106 12.49 7.41 -9.28
CA GLY A 106 11.91 8.75 -9.35
C GLY A 106 10.50 8.88 -8.74
N GLY A 107 9.74 7.77 -8.66
CA GLY A 107 8.38 7.78 -8.10
C GLY A 107 8.32 7.70 -6.57
N GLY A 108 9.30 7.02 -5.96
CA GLY A 108 9.27 6.66 -4.55
C GLY A 108 9.29 7.83 -3.58
N GLY A 109 10.01 8.90 -3.92
CA GLY A 109 10.20 10.04 -3.05
C GLY A 109 9.10 11.10 -3.09
N ILE A 110 8.32 11.18 -4.15
CA ILE A 110 7.39 12.30 -4.39
C ILE A 110 6.42 12.53 -3.22
N PHE A 111 5.78 11.47 -2.73
CA PHE A 111 4.85 11.55 -1.60
C PHE A 111 5.55 11.98 -0.30
N ILE A 112 6.75 11.46 -0.04
CA ILE A 112 7.52 11.73 1.17
C ILE A 112 8.04 13.16 1.17
N ILE A 113 8.54 13.66 0.04
CA ILE A 113 9.01 15.03 -0.12
C ILE A 113 7.85 16.00 0.10
N GLY A 114 6.69 15.74 -0.52
CA GLY A 114 5.49 16.56 -0.35
C GLY A 114 5.02 16.60 1.10
N SER A 115 4.95 15.44 1.76
CA SER A 115 4.57 15.32 3.17
C SER A 115 5.55 16.04 4.10
N SER A 116 6.86 15.86 3.86
CA SER A 116 7.92 16.53 4.63
C SER A 116 7.90 18.05 4.44
N HIS A 117 7.62 18.52 3.21
CA HIS A 117 7.44 19.95 2.93
C HIS A 117 6.24 20.54 3.69
N ILE A 118 5.10 19.85 3.67
CA ILE A 118 3.89 20.27 4.40
C ILE A 118 4.18 20.41 5.89
N LEU A 119 4.81 19.41 6.50
CA LEU A 119 5.14 19.39 7.92
C LEU A 119 6.16 20.47 8.33
N THR A 120 6.98 20.94 7.39
CA THR A 120 7.99 21.98 7.66
C THR A 120 7.50 23.38 7.37
N ALA A 121 6.72 23.56 6.29
CA ALA A 121 6.40 24.86 5.73
C ALA A 121 5.02 25.39 6.11
N LEU A 122 4.07 24.52 6.53
CA LEU A 122 2.72 24.91 6.89
C LEU A 122 2.54 25.04 8.42
N PRO A 123 1.65 25.94 8.88
CA PRO A 123 1.22 25.97 10.26
C PRO A 123 0.59 24.65 10.69
N LYS A 124 0.75 24.27 11.96
CA LYS A 124 0.28 22.97 12.49
C LYS A 124 -1.21 22.73 12.25
N GLU A 125 -2.01 23.77 12.29
CA GLU A 125 -3.47 23.75 12.12
C GLU A 125 -3.93 23.44 10.70
N LYS A 126 -2.99 23.41 9.72
CA LYS A 126 -3.26 23.15 8.29
C LYS A 126 -2.49 21.95 7.76
N GLN A 127 -1.61 21.36 8.55
CA GLN A 127 -0.77 20.23 8.12
C GLN A 127 -1.60 18.99 7.83
N GLY A 128 -2.55 18.67 8.70
CA GLY A 128 -3.42 17.51 8.57
C GLY A 128 -4.29 17.59 7.31
N THR A 129 -4.92 18.74 7.06
CA THR A 129 -5.74 18.94 5.85
C THR A 129 -4.90 18.81 4.57
N ALA A 130 -3.69 19.37 4.54
CA ALA A 130 -2.81 19.28 3.37
C ALA A 130 -2.28 17.85 3.17
N LEU A 131 -1.90 17.15 4.23
CA LEU A 131 -1.51 15.73 4.17
C LEU A 131 -2.68 14.84 3.77
N GLY A 132 -3.88 15.16 4.25
CA GLY A 132 -5.12 14.49 3.85
C GLY A 132 -5.39 14.61 2.35
N LEU A 133 -5.13 15.80 1.77
CA LEU A 133 -5.25 16.02 0.33
C LEU A 133 -4.25 15.17 -0.46
N LEU A 134 -2.98 15.09 -0.03
CA LEU A 134 -2.00 14.20 -0.67
C LEU A 134 -2.44 12.73 -0.61
N GLY A 135 -2.91 12.28 0.57
CA GLY A 135 -3.41 10.91 0.74
C GLY A 135 -4.64 10.62 -0.10
N ALA A 136 -5.58 11.59 -0.20
CA ALA A 136 -6.76 11.48 -1.04
C ALA A 136 -6.41 11.29 -2.51
N MET A 137 -5.46 12.08 -3.03
CA MET A 137 -5.04 11.98 -4.43
C MET A 137 -4.31 10.67 -4.72
N ASN A 138 -3.54 10.16 -3.76
CA ASN A 138 -2.93 8.83 -3.89
C ASN A 138 -4.00 7.72 -4.02
N GLY A 139 -5.05 7.76 -3.18
CA GLY A 139 -6.16 6.80 -3.22
C GLY A 139 -6.99 6.91 -4.50
N ILE A 140 -7.33 8.13 -4.93
CA ILE A 140 -8.09 8.38 -6.15
C ILE A 140 -7.31 7.90 -7.39
N ALA A 141 -6.01 8.20 -7.45
CA ALA A 141 -5.15 7.79 -8.56
C ALA A 141 -5.04 6.27 -8.69
N ALA A 142 -4.94 5.55 -7.57
CA ALA A 142 -4.86 4.09 -7.57
C ALA A 142 -6.09 3.43 -8.24
N VAL A 143 -7.27 4.05 -8.11
CA VAL A 143 -8.53 3.54 -8.71
C VAL A 143 -8.73 4.04 -10.13
N LEU A 144 -8.40 5.29 -10.40
CA LEU A 144 -8.49 5.83 -11.76
C LEU A 144 -7.46 5.18 -12.71
N GLY A 145 -6.35 4.67 -12.16
CA GLY A 145 -5.27 4.07 -12.94
C GLY A 145 -5.73 3.01 -13.93
N PRO A 146 -6.34 1.90 -13.48
CA PRO A 146 -6.82 0.86 -14.38
C PRO A 146 -7.84 1.38 -15.42
N ASN A 147 -8.75 2.27 -15.01
CA ASN A 147 -9.78 2.83 -15.91
C ASN A 147 -9.14 3.71 -17.00
N ILE A 148 -8.22 4.59 -16.61
CA ILE A 148 -7.48 5.44 -17.58
C ILE A 148 -6.60 4.55 -18.45
N GLY A 149 -5.98 3.53 -17.88
CA GLY A 149 -5.16 2.58 -18.61
C GLY A 149 -5.96 1.86 -19.71
N SER A 150 -7.10 1.29 -19.38
CA SER A 150 -7.99 0.65 -20.35
C SER A 150 -8.46 1.64 -21.43
N PHE A 151 -8.89 2.85 -21.03
CA PHE A 151 -9.32 3.89 -21.97
C PHE A 151 -8.22 4.28 -22.97
N ILE A 152 -6.97 4.44 -22.50
CA ILE A 152 -5.84 4.75 -23.38
C ILE A 152 -5.55 3.59 -24.34
N LEU A 153 -5.59 2.34 -23.85
CA LEU A 153 -5.40 1.15 -24.69
C LEU A 153 -6.48 1.04 -25.76
N ASP A 154 -7.73 1.26 -25.40
CA ASP A 154 -8.87 1.23 -26.34
C ASP A 154 -8.74 2.30 -27.43
N MET A 155 -8.28 3.51 -27.06
CA MET A 155 -8.11 4.62 -28.02
C MET A 155 -6.89 4.46 -28.92
N THR A 156 -5.80 3.94 -28.41
CA THR A 156 -4.49 4.01 -29.10
C THR A 156 -4.03 2.65 -29.63
N GLY A 157 -4.58 1.54 -29.12
CA GLY A 157 -4.13 0.19 -29.42
C GLY A 157 -2.71 -0.11 -28.94
N SER A 158 -2.08 0.77 -28.15
CA SER A 158 -0.66 0.68 -27.80
C SER A 158 -0.39 1.02 -26.34
N TRP A 159 0.24 0.08 -25.62
CA TRP A 159 0.62 0.26 -24.23
C TRP A 159 1.69 1.36 -24.00
N HIS A 160 2.45 1.77 -25.00
CA HIS A 160 3.48 2.81 -24.90
C HIS A 160 2.89 4.14 -24.43
N TRP A 161 1.68 4.46 -24.88
CA TRP A 161 0.98 5.71 -24.51
C TRP A 161 0.66 5.79 -23.02
N LEU A 162 0.54 4.66 -22.34
CA LEU A 162 0.30 4.61 -20.89
C LEU A 162 1.45 5.28 -20.10
N PHE A 163 2.66 5.20 -20.62
CA PHE A 163 3.82 5.82 -20.00
C PHE A 163 4.11 7.20 -20.56
N LEU A 164 3.82 7.44 -21.84
CA LEU A 164 4.00 8.75 -22.47
C LEU A 164 3.11 9.83 -21.85
N ILE A 165 1.94 9.50 -21.30
CA ILE A 165 1.05 10.45 -20.61
C ILE A 165 1.73 11.13 -19.41
N ASN A 166 2.72 10.49 -18.79
CA ASN A 166 3.46 11.05 -17.69
C ASN A 166 4.37 12.22 -18.11
N LEU A 167 4.83 12.27 -19.37
CA LEU A 167 5.79 13.26 -19.84
C LEU A 167 5.27 14.68 -19.82
N PRO A 168 4.09 15.00 -20.38
CA PRO A 168 3.54 16.35 -20.30
C PRO A 168 3.27 16.78 -18.87
N ILE A 169 2.81 15.85 -17.99
CA ILE A 169 2.57 16.15 -16.58
C ILE A 169 3.90 16.48 -15.87
N ALA A 170 4.92 15.65 -16.09
CA ALA A 170 6.26 15.86 -15.50
C ALA A 170 6.88 17.19 -15.99
N ALA A 171 6.76 17.50 -17.28
CA ALA A 171 7.24 18.77 -17.84
C ALA A 171 6.58 19.99 -17.18
N VAL A 172 5.24 19.98 -17.06
CA VAL A 172 4.48 21.04 -16.39
C VAL A 172 4.90 21.17 -14.92
N LEU A 173 5.03 20.05 -14.19
CA LEU A 173 5.46 20.04 -12.80
C LEU A 173 6.87 20.65 -12.64
N ILE A 174 7.82 20.29 -13.50
CA ILE A 174 9.19 20.84 -13.45
C ILE A 174 9.18 22.34 -13.72
N ILE A 175 8.54 22.76 -14.84
CA ILE A 175 8.48 24.17 -15.27
C ILE A 175 7.86 25.05 -14.18
N LEU A 176 6.73 24.61 -13.59
CA LEU A 176 6.04 25.38 -12.57
C LEU A 176 6.72 25.32 -11.19
N SER A 177 7.43 24.24 -10.88
CA SER A 177 8.12 24.12 -9.59
C SER A 177 9.29 25.11 -9.46
N VAL A 178 9.98 25.43 -10.56
CA VAL A 178 11.11 26.36 -10.53
C VAL A 178 10.73 27.75 -9.97
N PRO A 179 9.70 28.45 -10.49
CA PRO A 179 9.30 29.77 -9.98
C PRO A 179 8.38 29.70 -8.75
N LEU A 180 7.51 28.69 -8.63
CA LEU A 180 6.43 28.69 -7.64
C LEU A 180 6.80 28.08 -6.29
N MET A 181 7.84 27.23 -6.24
CA MET A 181 8.25 26.59 -4.98
C MET A 181 9.44 27.31 -4.35
N LYS A 182 9.37 27.49 -3.03
CA LYS A 182 10.51 27.89 -2.22
C LYS A 182 11.26 26.66 -1.69
N GLU A 183 12.59 26.75 -1.66
CA GLU A 183 13.41 25.69 -1.07
C GLU A 183 13.18 25.62 0.44
N THR A 184 13.01 24.40 0.93
CA THR A 184 12.93 24.11 2.35
C THR A 184 13.92 22.98 2.66
N LYS A 185 14.77 23.15 3.68
CA LYS A 185 15.80 22.19 4.08
C LYS A 185 15.57 21.76 5.52
N GLY A 186 15.98 20.56 5.86
CA GLY A 186 16.22 20.13 7.23
C GLY A 186 17.59 20.61 7.73
N GLY A 187 17.91 20.33 9.00
CA GLY A 187 18.98 21.03 9.70
C GLY A 187 20.41 20.50 9.59
N THR A 188 20.72 19.38 8.92
CA THR A 188 22.08 18.78 9.02
C THR A 188 22.93 18.95 7.78
N GLN A 189 24.17 19.42 7.98
CA GLN A 189 25.21 19.52 6.93
C GLN A 189 26.28 18.41 7.02
N LYS A 190 26.08 17.38 7.85
CA LYS A 190 27.04 16.29 8.05
C LYS A 190 27.15 15.39 6.81
N PRO A 191 28.27 14.68 6.56
CA PRO A 191 28.42 13.80 5.41
C PRO A 191 27.33 12.71 5.39
N LEU A 192 26.86 12.33 4.19
CA LEU A 192 25.86 11.28 4.01
C LEU A 192 26.47 9.92 4.40
N ASP A 193 25.74 9.14 5.16
CA ASP A 193 26.09 7.77 5.48
C ASP A 193 25.82 6.84 4.30
N LEU A 194 26.80 6.73 3.40
CA LEU A 194 26.70 5.85 2.23
C LEU A 194 26.67 4.37 2.63
N ALA A 195 27.43 3.98 3.66
CA ALA A 195 27.49 2.58 4.08
C ALA A 195 26.16 2.16 4.73
N GLY A 196 25.57 2.98 5.60
CA GLY A 196 24.23 2.76 6.13
C GLY A 196 23.18 2.74 5.03
N THR A 197 23.29 3.60 4.02
CA THR A 197 22.40 3.64 2.86
C THR A 197 22.43 2.32 2.09
N VAL A 198 23.63 1.80 1.78
CA VAL A 198 23.79 0.51 1.08
C VAL A 198 23.26 -0.63 1.93
N LEU A 199 23.60 -0.66 3.21
CA LEU A 199 23.16 -1.70 4.13
C LEU A 199 21.64 -1.72 4.28
N LEU A 200 21.01 -0.55 4.42
CA LEU A 200 19.54 -0.41 4.42
C LEU A 200 18.92 -0.91 3.13
N SER A 201 19.47 -0.54 1.98
CA SER A 201 18.98 -0.96 0.66
C SER A 201 19.03 -2.48 0.50
N LEU A 202 20.14 -3.11 0.87
CA LEU A 202 20.29 -4.56 0.82
C LEU A 202 19.34 -5.27 1.78
N ALA A 203 19.15 -4.72 2.99
CA ALA A 203 18.20 -5.26 3.96
C ALA A 203 16.75 -5.20 3.44
N ILE A 204 16.36 -4.06 2.86
CA ILE A 204 15.03 -3.88 2.26
C ILE A 204 14.84 -4.86 1.10
N LEU A 205 15.78 -4.93 0.17
CA LEU A 205 15.71 -5.85 -0.98
C LEU A 205 15.59 -7.30 -0.55
N ALA A 206 16.38 -7.73 0.44
CA ALA A 206 16.32 -9.09 0.95
C ALA A 206 14.95 -9.40 1.58
N VAL A 207 14.46 -8.55 2.48
CA VAL A 207 13.15 -8.76 3.12
C VAL A 207 12.02 -8.73 2.10
N MET A 208 11.99 -7.73 1.23
CA MET A 208 10.93 -7.58 0.22
C MET A 208 10.93 -8.73 -0.78
N TYR A 209 12.12 -9.18 -1.23
CA TYR A 209 12.23 -10.33 -2.10
C TYR A 209 11.72 -11.61 -1.40
N GLY A 210 12.12 -11.85 -0.14
CA GLY A 210 11.60 -12.97 0.64
C GLY A 210 10.07 -12.95 0.76
N ILE A 211 9.50 -11.79 1.08
CA ILE A 211 8.04 -11.61 1.22
C ILE A 211 7.33 -11.83 -0.13
N THR A 212 7.87 -11.33 -1.22
CA THR A 212 7.26 -11.45 -2.57
C THR A 212 7.18 -12.90 -3.05
N ASN A 213 8.07 -13.79 -2.56
CA ASN A 213 8.03 -15.21 -2.89
C ASN A 213 7.09 -16.04 -1.98
N ILE A 214 6.37 -15.40 -1.04
CA ILE A 214 5.37 -16.07 -0.22
C ILE A 214 4.13 -16.36 -1.08
N ASN A 215 3.86 -17.63 -1.34
CA ASN A 215 2.63 -18.11 -1.99
C ASN A 215 1.62 -18.55 -0.93
N GLY A 216 0.38 -18.07 -1.01
CA GLY A 216 -0.64 -18.31 0.02
C GLY A 216 -1.18 -19.75 0.12
N GLN A 217 -0.77 -20.66 -0.78
CA GLN A 217 -1.38 -22.00 -0.89
C GLN A 217 -1.11 -22.93 0.30
N HIS A 218 0.12 -22.94 0.82
CA HIS A 218 0.47 -23.75 2.01
C HIS A 218 1.51 -22.98 2.85
N MET A 219 1.07 -22.27 3.86
CA MET A 219 1.95 -21.42 4.68
C MET A 219 3.14 -22.17 5.28
N SER A 220 2.97 -23.43 5.71
CA SER A 220 4.05 -24.24 6.23
C SER A 220 5.08 -24.65 5.17
N ALA A 221 4.63 -24.96 3.95
CA ALA A 221 5.51 -25.29 2.83
C ALA A 221 6.28 -24.07 2.35
N VAL A 222 5.61 -22.90 2.33
CA VAL A 222 6.23 -21.62 1.94
C VAL A 222 7.32 -21.20 2.91
N LEU A 223 7.13 -21.37 4.21
CA LEU A 223 8.17 -21.08 5.21
C LEU A 223 9.35 -22.05 5.12
N SER A 224 9.20 -23.18 4.43
CA SER A 224 10.28 -24.13 4.14
C SER A 224 11.00 -23.85 2.82
N ASP A 225 10.51 -22.92 1.97
CA ASP A 225 11.17 -22.53 0.73
C ASP A 225 12.44 -21.71 1.02
N PRO A 226 13.61 -22.15 0.53
CA PRO A 226 14.87 -21.40 0.68
C PRO A 226 14.80 -19.97 0.16
N LYS A 227 14.02 -19.69 -0.87
CA LYS A 227 13.82 -18.35 -1.42
C LYS A 227 13.08 -17.42 -0.45
N VAL A 228 12.30 -17.97 0.47
CA VAL A 228 11.59 -17.20 1.50
C VAL A 228 12.45 -17.09 2.75
N TYR A 229 12.73 -18.20 3.44
CA TYR A 229 13.36 -18.14 4.76
C TYR A 229 14.81 -17.62 4.70
N CYS A 230 15.61 -17.99 3.68
CA CYS A 230 16.99 -17.50 3.59
C CYS A 230 17.02 -15.98 3.40
N PHE A 231 16.19 -15.44 2.50
CA PHE A 231 16.16 -14.00 2.25
C PHE A 231 15.57 -13.22 3.43
N LEU A 232 14.58 -13.76 4.14
CA LEU A 232 14.08 -13.15 5.39
C LEU A 232 15.15 -13.15 6.49
N LEU A 233 15.88 -14.26 6.67
CA LEU A 233 16.97 -14.33 7.64
C LEU A 233 18.13 -13.38 7.29
N ILE A 234 18.54 -13.33 6.02
CA ILE A 234 19.56 -12.39 5.54
C ILE A 234 19.09 -10.96 5.80
N GLY A 235 17.85 -10.63 5.44
CA GLY A 235 17.28 -9.31 5.68
C GLY A 235 17.22 -8.92 7.14
N CYS A 236 16.78 -9.83 8.03
CA CYS A 236 16.80 -9.61 9.47
C CYS A 236 18.23 -9.42 10.02
N ALA A 237 19.20 -10.19 9.54
CA ALA A 237 20.60 -10.04 9.94
C ALA A 237 21.17 -8.69 9.47
N LEU A 238 20.87 -8.27 8.24
CA LEU A 238 21.28 -6.98 7.70
C LEU A 238 20.62 -5.81 8.46
N PHE A 239 19.33 -5.90 8.83
CA PHE A 239 18.68 -4.89 9.68
C PHE A 239 19.29 -4.83 11.08
N ALA A 240 19.59 -5.97 11.69
CA ALA A 240 20.29 -6.00 12.99
C ALA A 240 21.68 -5.37 12.89
N GLY A 241 22.43 -5.70 11.85
CA GLY A 241 23.74 -5.08 11.55
C GLY A 241 23.61 -3.58 11.31
N LEU A 242 22.59 -3.14 10.57
CA LEU A 242 22.30 -1.72 10.35
C LEU A 242 22.03 -0.99 11.67
N ILE A 243 21.16 -1.51 12.53
CA ILE A 243 20.84 -0.88 13.82
C ILE A 243 22.10 -0.72 14.68
N PHE A 244 22.98 -1.74 14.67
CA PHE A 244 24.24 -1.68 15.40
C PHE A 244 25.22 -0.66 14.81
N TYR A 245 25.32 -0.61 13.49
CA TYR A 245 26.14 0.34 12.74
C TYR A 245 25.67 1.78 12.97
N GLU A 246 24.38 2.06 12.79
CA GLU A 246 23.75 3.37 12.97
C GLU A 246 23.93 3.91 14.41
N LYS A 247 23.78 3.02 15.41
CA LYS A 247 24.08 3.36 16.80
C LYS A 247 25.51 3.86 16.97
N ARG A 248 26.50 3.20 16.31
CA ARG A 248 27.90 3.62 16.37
C ARG A 248 28.14 4.97 15.68
N ILE A 249 27.51 5.18 14.52
CA ILE A 249 27.59 6.46 13.78
C ILE A 249 27.01 7.60 14.62
N GLU A 250 25.83 7.40 15.21
CA GLU A 250 25.15 8.40 16.04
C GLU A 250 26.01 8.75 17.28
N LEU A 251 26.57 7.75 17.97
CA LEU A 251 27.46 7.98 19.13
C LEU A 251 28.74 8.73 18.78
N LYS A 252 29.22 8.59 17.54
CA LYS A 252 30.37 9.35 17.03
C LYS A 252 30.00 10.76 16.52
N GLY A 253 28.71 11.14 16.66
CA GLY A 253 28.24 12.43 16.21
C GLY A 253 28.04 12.51 14.69
N GLY A 254 27.99 11.38 13.96
CA GLY A 254 27.69 11.31 12.54
C GLY A 254 26.22 11.64 12.24
N ASP A 255 25.83 11.50 10.98
CA ASP A 255 24.43 11.68 10.51
C ASP A 255 23.92 10.36 9.93
N PRO A 256 23.38 9.45 10.79
CA PRO A 256 22.90 8.14 10.37
C PRO A 256 21.73 8.27 9.38
N ILE A 257 21.55 7.27 8.50
CA ILE A 257 20.39 7.26 7.60
C ILE A 257 19.10 7.02 8.37
N LEU A 258 19.18 6.23 9.45
CA LEU A 258 18.08 5.94 10.35
C LEU A 258 18.54 6.09 11.81
N ALA A 259 18.27 7.25 12.41
CA ALA A 259 18.74 7.55 13.76
C ALA A 259 18.27 6.50 14.79
N TYR A 260 19.23 5.92 15.51
CA TYR A 260 18.95 4.93 16.56
C TYR A 260 18.10 5.51 17.70
N SER A 261 18.31 6.78 18.03
CA SER A 261 17.50 7.53 19.00
C SER A 261 16.02 7.58 18.58
N LEU A 262 15.75 7.73 17.27
CA LEU A 262 14.40 7.70 16.72
C LEU A 262 13.78 6.31 16.84
N LEU A 263 14.55 5.25 16.55
CA LEU A 263 14.10 3.87 16.69
C LEU A 263 13.76 3.50 18.15
N LYS A 264 14.42 4.11 19.13
CA LYS A 264 14.10 3.93 20.55
C LYS A 264 12.82 4.64 21.00
N ASN A 265 12.35 5.62 20.24
CA ASN A 265 11.16 6.38 20.60
C ASN A 265 9.92 5.50 20.52
N LYS A 266 9.24 5.29 21.65
CA LYS A 266 8.04 4.44 21.74
C LYS A 266 6.89 4.95 20.89
N VAL A 267 6.72 6.27 20.75
CA VAL A 267 5.71 6.87 19.86
C VAL A 267 6.01 6.47 18.43
N PHE A 268 7.27 6.55 18.02
CA PHE A 268 7.71 6.15 16.68
C PHE A 268 7.47 4.65 16.44
N GLN A 269 7.90 3.78 17.37
CA GLN A 269 7.71 2.33 17.24
C GLN A 269 6.24 1.94 17.06
N TRP A 270 5.35 2.47 17.93
CA TRP A 270 3.92 2.20 17.82
C TRP A 270 3.31 2.74 16.52
N THR A 271 3.78 3.93 16.09
CA THR A 271 3.30 4.51 14.82
C THR A 271 3.75 3.67 13.61
N LEU A 272 4.97 3.14 13.63
CA LEU A 272 5.44 2.20 12.60
C LEU A 272 4.62 0.91 12.59
N PHE A 273 4.32 0.35 13.77
CA PHE A 273 3.49 -0.84 13.87
C PHE A 273 2.07 -0.61 13.31
N ILE A 274 1.45 0.53 13.64
CA ILE A 274 0.17 0.93 13.05
C ILE A 274 0.32 1.12 11.53
N GLY A 275 1.45 1.67 11.07
CA GLY A 275 1.79 1.78 9.66
C GLY A 275 1.81 0.42 8.95
N PHE A 276 2.43 -0.59 9.55
CA PHE A 276 2.44 -1.97 9.05
C PHE A 276 1.02 -2.53 8.93
N LEU A 277 0.21 -2.41 9.98
CA LEU A 277 -1.18 -2.85 9.97
C LEU A 277 -2.01 -2.14 8.88
N SER A 278 -1.78 -0.83 8.70
CA SER A 278 -2.44 -0.06 7.64
C SER A 278 -2.10 -0.55 6.23
N GLY A 279 -0.89 -1.07 6.02
CA GLY A 279 -0.50 -1.75 4.79
C GLY A 279 -1.32 -3.01 4.54
N GLY A 280 -1.54 -3.82 5.58
CA GLY A 280 -2.42 -4.99 5.52
C GLY A 280 -3.87 -4.65 5.17
N LEU A 281 -4.41 -3.55 5.71
CA LEU A 281 -5.75 -3.08 5.36
C LEU A 281 -5.85 -2.65 3.89
N LEU A 282 -4.83 -1.96 3.38
CA LEU A 282 -4.74 -1.58 1.96
C LEU A 282 -4.73 -2.80 1.05
N ALA A 283 -4.01 -3.84 1.43
CA ALA A 283 -3.91 -5.06 0.65
C ALA A 283 -5.26 -5.79 0.48
N ALA A 284 -6.17 -5.68 1.45
CA ALA A 284 -7.51 -6.28 1.34
C ALA A 284 -8.35 -5.68 0.19
N VAL A 285 -8.06 -4.43 -0.18
CA VAL A 285 -8.77 -3.72 -1.27
C VAL A 285 -8.48 -4.34 -2.63
N ILE A 286 -7.30 -4.93 -2.82
CA ILE A 286 -6.87 -5.54 -4.09
C ILE A 286 -7.80 -6.69 -4.50
N PHE A 287 -8.45 -7.34 -3.54
CA PHE A 287 -9.33 -8.49 -3.76
C PHE A 287 -10.79 -8.13 -4.05
N ILE A 288 -11.14 -6.84 -4.07
CA ILE A 288 -12.51 -6.39 -4.36
C ILE A 288 -13.01 -6.83 -5.73
N PRO A 289 -12.24 -6.71 -6.83
CA PRO A 289 -12.69 -7.19 -8.12
C PRO A 289 -12.98 -8.69 -8.12
N ALA A 290 -12.10 -9.48 -7.50
CA ALA A 290 -12.32 -10.93 -7.37
C ALA A 290 -13.57 -11.25 -6.54
N TYR A 291 -13.83 -10.51 -5.46
CA TYR A 291 -15.06 -10.65 -4.67
C TYR A 291 -16.31 -10.33 -5.49
N ALA A 292 -16.27 -9.23 -6.26
CA ALA A 292 -17.38 -8.82 -7.09
C ALA A 292 -17.68 -9.85 -8.20
N GLU A 293 -16.64 -10.40 -8.83
CA GLU A 293 -16.78 -11.39 -9.90
C GLU A 293 -17.23 -12.75 -9.35
N GLN A 294 -16.54 -13.28 -8.35
CA GLN A 294 -16.68 -14.67 -7.92
C GLN A 294 -17.80 -14.89 -6.92
N TYR A 295 -18.11 -13.88 -6.09
CA TYR A 295 -19.14 -13.98 -5.06
C TYR A 295 -20.43 -13.22 -5.41
N LEU A 296 -20.32 -12.01 -6.00
CA LEU A 296 -21.49 -11.22 -6.38
C LEU A 296 -21.92 -11.44 -7.84
N HIS A 297 -21.27 -12.36 -8.56
CA HIS A 297 -21.56 -12.73 -9.95
C HIS A 297 -21.63 -11.52 -10.88
N VAL A 298 -20.67 -10.61 -10.75
CA VAL A 298 -20.49 -9.48 -11.65
C VAL A 298 -19.68 -9.95 -12.86
N ALA A 299 -20.05 -9.51 -14.06
CA ALA A 299 -19.28 -9.82 -15.26
C ALA A 299 -17.82 -9.36 -15.12
N PRO A 300 -16.81 -10.18 -15.53
CA PRO A 300 -15.39 -9.91 -15.34
C PRO A 300 -14.96 -8.52 -15.82
N GLU A 301 -15.52 -8.07 -16.97
CA GLU A 301 -15.23 -6.77 -17.59
C GLU A 301 -15.69 -5.59 -16.71
N LYS A 302 -16.63 -5.83 -15.79
CA LYS A 302 -17.19 -4.82 -14.87
C LYS A 302 -16.67 -4.93 -13.45
N ALA A 303 -15.96 -6.01 -13.11
CA ALA A 303 -15.51 -6.28 -11.74
C ALA A 303 -14.59 -5.17 -11.19
N GLY A 304 -13.73 -4.59 -12.02
CA GLY A 304 -12.85 -3.49 -11.65
C GLY A 304 -13.57 -2.23 -11.19
N TYR A 305 -14.75 -1.93 -11.74
CA TYR A 305 -15.53 -0.75 -11.34
C TYR A 305 -16.04 -0.83 -9.90
N TRP A 306 -16.12 -2.04 -9.33
CA TRP A 306 -16.55 -2.25 -7.94
C TRP A 306 -15.53 -1.77 -6.90
N MET A 307 -14.30 -1.45 -7.31
CA MET A 307 -13.35 -0.74 -6.46
C MET A 307 -13.70 0.75 -6.27
N THR A 308 -14.45 1.33 -7.19
CA THR A 308 -14.72 2.78 -7.22
C THR A 308 -15.38 3.33 -5.95
N PRO A 309 -16.45 2.70 -5.38
CA PRO A 309 -17.07 3.20 -4.14
C PRO A 309 -16.08 3.31 -2.98
N LEU A 310 -15.30 2.26 -2.76
CA LEU A 310 -14.31 2.22 -1.69
C LEU A 310 -13.21 3.27 -1.88
N ALA A 311 -12.73 3.44 -3.09
CA ALA A 311 -11.61 4.32 -3.36
C ALA A 311 -11.99 5.80 -3.33
N LEU A 312 -13.15 6.18 -3.88
CA LEU A 312 -13.67 7.53 -3.71
C LEU A 312 -13.91 7.83 -2.22
N ALA A 313 -14.49 6.85 -1.51
CA ALA A 313 -14.70 6.97 -0.07
C ALA A 313 -13.39 7.11 0.70
N SER A 314 -12.31 6.42 0.28
CA SER A 314 -10.99 6.54 0.91
C SER A 314 -10.36 7.91 0.69
N GLY A 315 -10.53 8.49 -0.49
CA GLY A 315 -10.10 9.85 -0.78
C GLY A 315 -10.82 10.88 0.09
N ILE A 316 -12.15 10.77 0.22
CA ILE A 316 -12.95 11.59 1.13
C ILE A 316 -12.49 11.36 2.58
N GLY A 317 -12.31 10.11 2.97
CA GLY A 317 -11.81 9.71 4.29
C GLY A 317 -10.45 10.34 4.61
N ALA A 318 -9.50 10.34 3.68
CA ALA A 318 -8.18 10.96 3.87
C ALA A 318 -8.29 12.47 4.14
N GLY A 319 -9.15 13.17 3.39
CA GLY A 319 -9.44 14.59 3.61
C GLY A 319 -10.08 14.87 4.97
N LEU A 320 -11.12 14.12 5.33
CA LEU A 320 -11.82 14.24 6.63
C LEU A 320 -10.90 13.87 7.79
N GLY A 321 -10.09 12.82 7.63
CA GLY A 321 -9.09 12.40 8.62
C GLY A 321 -8.04 13.46 8.87
N GLY A 322 -7.60 14.16 7.81
CA GLY A 322 -6.69 15.29 7.90
C GLY A 322 -7.28 16.46 8.66
N MET A 323 -8.51 16.88 8.34
CA MET A 323 -9.22 17.94 9.07
C MET A 323 -9.45 17.59 10.54
N LEU A 324 -9.78 16.31 10.81
CA LEU A 324 -9.96 15.86 12.18
C LEU A 324 -8.63 15.87 12.95
N ALA A 325 -7.53 15.48 12.29
CA ALA A 325 -6.20 15.52 12.89
C ALA A 325 -5.76 16.95 13.24
N ASP A 326 -6.06 17.94 12.39
CA ASP A 326 -5.81 19.35 12.67
C ASP A 326 -6.62 19.84 13.88
N ARG A 327 -7.92 19.48 13.97
CA ARG A 327 -8.81 20.00 15.01
C ARG A 327 -8.71 19.28 16.36
N LYS A 328 -8.60 17.94 16.33
CA LYS A 328 -8.69 17.10 17.54
C LYS A 328 -7.42 16.29 17.81
N GLY A 329 -6.41 16.45 16.97
CA GLY A 329 -5.13 15.75 17.05
C GLY A 329 -5.08 14.40 16.33
N PRO A 330 -3.87 13.96 15.93
CA PRO A 330 -3.69 12.77 15.10
C PRO A 330 -4.08 11.46 15.79
N VAL A 331 -3.93 11.35 17.11
CA VAL A 331 -4.31 10.15 17.87
C VAL A 331 -5.81 9.88 17.79
N LYS A 332 -6.65 10.93 17.97
CA LYS A 332 -8.11 10.77 17.88
C LYS A 332 -8.57 10.43 16.47
N ALA A 333 -7.92 11.03 15.47
CA ALA A 333 -8.21 10.72 14.07
C ALA A 333 -7.85 9.27 13.73
N ALA A 334 -6.68 8.78 14.17
CA ALA A 334 -6.27 7.39 13.98
C ALA A 334 -7.17 6.38 14.72
N TRP A 335 -7.64 6.73 15.92
CA TRP A 335 -8.56 5.90 16.68
C TRP A 335 -9.92 5.76 15.99
N LEU A 336 -10.49 6.87 15.53
CA LEU A 336 -11.74 6.87 14.77
C LEU A 336 -11.60 6.10 13.43
N SER A 337 -10.46 6.24 12.76
CA SER A 337 -10.12 5.44 11.57
C SER A 337 -10.24 3.94 11.86
N GLY A 338 -9.63 3.46 12.94
CA GLY A 338 -9.70 2.05 13.32
C GLY A 338 -11.14 1.57 13.52
N ILE A 339 -12.00 2.35 14.18
CA ILE A 339 -13.40 2.01 14.42
C ILE A 339 -14.18 1.92 13.11
N ILE A 340 -14.05 2.93 12.24
CA ILE A 340 -14.80 2.97 10.98
C ILE A 340 -14.31 1.85 10.06
N SER A 341 -12.99 1.60 9.99
CA SER A 341 -12.41 0.50 9.22
C SER A 341 -12.91 -0.85 9.73
N PHE A 342 -12.92 -1.05 11.06
CA PHE A 342 -13.45 -2.27 11.66
C PHE A 342 -14.90 -2.52 11.25
N ALA A 343 -15.76 -1.52 11.40
CA ALA A 343 -17.16 -1.62 11.01
C ALA A 343 -17.31 -1.96 9.51
N GLY A 344 -16.57 -1.28 8.63
CA GLY A 344 -16.64 -1.50 7.18
C GLY A 344 -16.16 -2.88 6.77
N PHE A 345 -14.99 -3.34 7.26
CA PHE A 345 -14.46 -4.66 6.93
C PHE A 345 -15.28 -5.79 7.57
N LEU A 346 -15.83 -5.57 8.77
CA LEU A 346 -16.74 -6.52 9.38
C LEU A 346 -18.04 -6.66 8.55
N LEU A 347 -18.61 -5.54 8.10
CA LEU A 347 -19.77 -5.57 7.21
C LEU A 347 -19.47 -6.28 5.89
N LEU A 348 -18.30 -6.06 5.29
CA LEU A 348 -17.86 -6.81 4.10
C LEU A 348 -17.75 -8.31 4.36
N SER A 349 -17.40 -8.71 5.58
CA SER A 349 -17.27 -10.12 5.96
C SER A 349 -18.62 -10.78 6.20
N VAL A 350 -19.53 -10.18 7.00
CA VAL A 350 -20.70 -10.87 7.56
C VAL A 350 -22.03 -10.45 6.96
N TRP A 351 -22.13 -9.28 6.35
CA TRP A 351 -23.43 -8.70 5.96
C TRP A 351 -23.69 -8.67 4.46
N VAL A 352 -22.63 -8.76 3.64
CA VAL A 352 -22.78 -8.62 2.20
C VAL A 352 -23.31 -9.91 1.57
N THR A 353 -24.59 -9.91 1.23
CA THR A 353 -25.25 -10.92 0.42
C THR A 353 -25.68 -10.36 -0.94
N GLU A 354 -25.79 -9.04 -1.05
CA GLU A 354 -26.27 -8.33 -2.24
C GLU A 354 -25.34 -7.18 -2.65
N LYS A 355 -25.43 -6.79 -3.91
CA LYS A 355 -24.61 -5.71 -4.52
C LYS A 355 -24.69 -4.39 -3.76
N TRP A 356 -25.87 -4.00 -3.27
CA TRP A 356 -26.04 -2.76 -2.49
C TRP A 356 -25.37 -2.82 -1.12
N GLY A 357 -25.48 -3.95 -0.44
CA GLY A 357 -24.77 -4.18 0.82
C GLY A 357 -23.26 -4.04 0.64
N PHE A 358 -22.72 -4.57 -0.46
CA PHE A 358 -21.31 -4.42 -0.81
C PHE A 358 -20.90 -2.94 -0.98
N VAL A 359 -21.68 -2.15 -1.74
CA VAL A 359 -21.37 -0.73 -1.97
C VAL A 359 -21.33 0.04 -0.64
N LEU A 360 -22.32 -0.17 0.23
CA LEU A 360 -22.37 0.52 1.54
C LEU A 360 -21.20 0.10 2.45
N ALA A 361 -20.94 -1.20 2.56
CA ALA A 361 -19.82 -1.71 3.36
C ALA A 361 -18.47 -1.22 2.84
N SER A 362 -18.31 -1.18 1.50
CA SER A 362 -17.10 -0.65 0.84
C SER A 362 -16.90 0.84 1.09
N ILE A 363 -17.96 1.65 1.08
CA ILE A 363 -17.87 3.08 1.41
C ILE A 363 -17.42 3.25 2.86
N ILE A 364 -18.01 2.51 3.81
CA ILE A 364 -17.63 2.60 5.23
C ILE A 364 -16.17 2.18 5.42
N ALA A 365 -15.76 1.05 4.85
CA ALA A 365 -14.38 0.58 4.91
C ALA A 365 -13.42 1.62 4.29
N GLY A 366 -13.78 2.16 3.12
CA GLY A 366 -13.00 3.17 2.40
C GLY A 366 -12.80 4.44 3.23
N VAL A 367 -13.85 5.02 3.79
CA VAL A 367 -13.74 6.17 4.70
C VAL A 367 -12.83 5.83 5.87
N GLY A 368 -13.02 4.67 6.49
CA GLY A 368 -12.26 4.25 7.66
C GLY A 368 -10.76 4.22 7.41
N PHE A 369 -10.30 3.39 6.48
CA PHE A 369 -8.86 3.29 6.25
C PHE A 369 -8.29 4.53 5.55
N GLY A 370 -9.10 5.25 4.76
CA GLY A 370 -8.73 6.54 4.18
C GLY A 370 -8.29 7.56 5.23
N PHE A 371 -8.99 7.65 6.37
CA PHE A 371 -8.57 8.48 7.52
C PHE A 371 -7.12 8.19 7.93
N LEU A 372 -6.70 6.91 7.92
CA LEU A 372 -5.38 6.49 8.39
C LEU A 372 -4.26 6.78 7.38
N LEU A 373 -4.58 6.71 6.08
CA LEU A 373 -3.61 6.88 5.01
C LEU A 373 -3.08 8.30 4.86
N GLY A 374 -3.92 9.29 5.17
CA GLY A 374 -3.60 10.69 4.93
C GLY A 374 -2.67 11.28 6.00
N ALA A 375 -3.24 11.93 7.00
CA ALA A 375 -2.53 12.77 7.93
C ALA A 375 -2.08 12.09 9.23
N PRO A 376 -2.91 11.26 9.92
CA PRO A 376 -2.66 10.93 11.32
C PRO A 376 -1.31 10.26 11.58
N LEU A 377 -0.92 9.26 10.80
CA LEU A 377 0.35 8.57 11.00
C LEU A 377 1.54 9.44 10.61
N ASN A 378 1.42 10.23 9.55
CA ASN A 378 2.48 11.15 9.12
C ASN A 378 2.73 12.23 10.18
N MET A 379 1.69 12.76 10.83
CA MET A 379 1.81 13.71 11.93
C MET A 379 2.42 13.05 13.18
N LEU A 380 2.00 11.83 13.55
CA LEU A 380 2.56 11.12 14.70
C LEU A 380 4.06 10.82 14.52
N VAL A 381 4.46 10.41 13.33
CA VAL A 381 5.87 10.17 13.00
C VAL A 381 6.67 11.48 13.07
N SER A 382 6.12 12.58 12.56
CA SER A 382 6.81 13.88 12.57
C SER A 382 7.02 14.43 13.98
N GLU A 383 6.07 14.21 14.89
CA GLU A 383 6.21 14.59 16.30
C GLU A 383 7.39 13.88 16.98
N ALA A 384 7.65 12.61 16.59
CA ALA A 384 8.79 11.84 17.11
C ALA A 384 10.13 12.25 16.50
N ALA A 385 10.14 12.68 15.24
CA ALA A 385 11.33 12.95 14.45
C ALA A 385 11.98 14.33 14.70
N LYS A 386 11.25 15.27 15.28
CA LYS A 386 11.70 16.65 15.56
C LYS A 386 12.17 17.47 14.35
N GLN A 387 13.11 17.00 13.54
CA GLN A 387 13.69 17.71 12.38
C GLN A 387 13.85 16.83 11.13
N ASP A 388 14.07 15.52 11.27
CA ASP A 388 14.31 14.59 10.16
C ASP A 388 13.00 13.98 9.65
N TYR A 389 12.08 14.84 9.18
CA TYR A 389 10.74 14.42 8.77
C TYR A 389 10.76 13.47 7.57
N GLY A 390 11.61 13.73 6.59
CA GLY A 390 11.74 12.89 5.40
C GLY A 390 12.17 11.46 5.74
N THR A 391 13.20 11.31 6.59
CA THR A 391 13.68 10.01 7.08
C THR A 391 12.58 9.25 7.83
N ALA A 392 11.88 9.92 8.74
CA ALA A 392 10.85 9.30 9.56
C ALA A 392 9.62 8.88 8.74
N LEU A 393 9.18 9.73 7.81
CA LEU A 393 8.10 9.42 6.86
C LEU A 393 8.50 8.31 5.88
N GLY A 394 9.74 8.32 5.41
CA GLY A 394 10.29 7.25 4.57
C GLY A 394 10.25 5.89 5.27
N THR A 395 10.65 5.85 6.55
CA THR A 395 10.58 4.62 7.36
C THR A 395 9.13 4.15 7.57
N LEU A 396 8.20 5.06 7.85
CA LEU A 396 6.77 4.73 7.96
C LEU A 396 6.24 4.15 6.64
N SER A 397 6.58 4.77 5.52
CA SER A 397 6.14 4.34 4.20
C SER A 397 6.70 2.96 3.83
N LEU A 398 7.99 2.71 4.15
CA LEU A 398 8.62 1.40 3.97
C LEU A 398 7.89 0.31 4.77
N VAL A 399 7.65 0.55 6.06
CA VAL A 399 6.98 -0.43 6.93
C VAL A 399 5.55 -0.69 6.48
N ARG A 400 4.83 0.34 6.02
CA ARG A 400 3.51 0.18 5.38
C ARG A 400 3.59 -0.67 4.11
N GLN A 401 4.60 -0.45 3.27
CA GLN A 401 4.83 -1.25 2.06
C GLN A 401 5.09 -2.72 2.38
N MET A 402 5.85 -3.02 3.46
CA MET A 402 6.05 -4.40 3.92
C MET A 402 4.71 -5.06 4.29
N GLY A 403 3.83 -4.36 5.03
CA GLY A 403 2.48 -4.85 5.34
C GLY A 403 1.63 -5.09 4.09
N MET A 404 1.70 -4.16 3.13
CA MET A 404 0.96 -4.25 1.86
C MET A 404 1.46 -5.39 0.95
N THR A 405 2.72 -5.77 1.06
CA THR A 405 3.30 -6.88 0.29
C THR A 405 3.08 -8.24 0.95
N LEU A 406 3.08 -8.29 2.28
CA LEU A 406 2.88 -9.55 3.03
C LEU A 406 1.41 -10.01 3.05
N ALA A 407 0.48 -9.09 3.27
CA ALA A 407 -0.92 -9.43 3.49
C ALA A 407 -1.63 -10.08 2.29
N PRO A 408 -1.35 -9.74 1.01
CA PRO A 408 -1.94 -10.43 -0.12
C PRO A 408 -1.69 -11.93 -0.14
N ALA A 409 -0.51 -12.39 0.29
CA ALA A 409 -0.21 -13.80 0.38
C ALA A 409 -1.15 -14.54 1.37
N LEU A 410 -1.40 -13.93 2.53
CA LEU A 410 -2.34 -14.46 3.51
C LEU A 410 -3.78 -14.45 2.97
N TYR A 411 -4.20 -13.37 2.34
CA TYR A 411 -5.55 -13.20 1.79
C TYR A 411 -5.82 -14.16 0.63
N ALA A 412 -4.86 -14.31 -0.29
CA ALA A 412 -4.94 -15.30 -1.36
C ALA A 412 -5.04 -16.73 -0.82
N GLY A 413 -4.32 -17.04 0.27
CA GLY A 413 -4.41 -18.32 0.94
C GLY A 413 -5.81 -18.66 1.43
N TYR A 414 -6.56 -17.69 1.97
CA TYR A 414 -7.96 -17.92 2.36
C TYR A 414 -8.87 -18.19 1.18
N ILE A 415 -8.69 -17.48 0.06
CA ILE A 415 -9.48 -17.68 -1.16
C ILE A 415 -9.16 -19.07 -1.73
N THR A 416 -7.89 -19.44 -1.81
CA THR A 416 -7.46 -20.77 -2.31
C THR A 416 -8.01 -21.89 -1.44
N ALA A 417 -7.94 -21.76 -0.11
CA ALA A 417 -8.55 -22.73 0.81
C ALA A 417 -10.08 -22.86 0.62
N GLY A 418 -10.75 -21.76 0.29
CA GLY A 418 -12.16 -21.79 -0.11
C GLY A 418 -12.38 -22.67 -1.35
N TYR A 419 -11.53 -22.52 -2.37
CA TYR A 419 -11.63 -23.34 -3.59
C TYR A 419 -11.32 -24.82 -3.35
N GLU A 420 -10.28 -25.14 -2.58
CA GLU A 420 -9.91 -26.52 -2.24
C GLU A 420 -11.05 -27.24 -1.49
N ASN A 421 -11.87 -26.52 -0.73
CA ASN A 421 -13.00 -27.07 0.02
C ASN A 421 -14.28 -27.27 -0.81
N ILE A 422 -14.36 -26.74 -2.04
CA ILE A 422 -15.55 -26.88 -2.90
C ILE A 422 -15.96 -28.33 -3.06
N GLY A 423 -15.03 -29.22 -3.44
CA GLY A 423 -15.30 -30.65 -3.62
C GLY A 423 -15.83 -31.33 -2.36
N THR A 424 -15.35 -30.93 -1.20
CA THR A 424 -15.79 -31.45 0.11
C THR A 424 -17.21 -30.99 0.43
N HIS A 425 -17.54 -29.72 0.23
CA HIS A 425 -18.86 -29.15 0.45
C HIS A 425 -19.89 -29.74 -0.54
N ILE A 426 -19.53 -29.93 -1.81
CA ILE A 426 -20.40 -30.60 -2.79
C ILE A 426 -20.73 -32.01 -2.34
N LYS A 427 -19.71 -32.81 -1.95
CA LYS A 427 -19.91 -34.18 -1.45
C LYS A 427 -20.81 -34.21 -0.23
N GLN A 428 -20.60 -33.32 0.72
CA GLN A 428 -21.41 -33.24 1.93
C GLN A 428 -22.88 -32.94 1.61
N LYS A 429 -23.16 -31.88 0.83
CA LYS A 429 -24.55 -31.50 0.46
C LYS A 429 -25.26 -32.56 -0.37
N LEU A 430 -24.57 -33.25 -1.27
CA LEU A 430 -25.15 -34.34 -2.06
C LEU A 430 -25.42 -35.60 -1.20
N ASN A 431 -24.57 -35.91 -0.22
CA ASN A 431 -24.80 -36.96 0.74
C ASN A 431 -26.04 -36.68 1.61
N ASP A 432 -26.24 -35.44 2.04
CA ASP A 432 -27.37 -35.01 2.87
C ASP A 432 -28.72 -35.23 2.18
N ILE A 433 -28.77 -35.23 0.83
CA ILE A 433 -29.96 -35.54 0.03
C ILE A 433 -30.01 -37.00 -0.47
N GLY A 434 -29.10 -37.87 -0.01
CA GLY A 434 -29.09 -39.29 -0.35
C GLY A 434 -28.57 -39.59 -1.77
N MET A 435 -27.82 -38.68 -2.41
CA MET A 435 -27.19 -38.86 -3.71
C MET A 435 -25.67 -38.92 -3.60
N PRO A 436 -25.09 -40.03 -3.13
CA PRO A 436 -23.62 -40.12 -2.99
C PRO A 436 -22.98 -40.22 -4.38
N ILE A 437 -22.16 -39.22 -4.73
CA ILE A 437 -21.31 -39.27 -5.93
C ILE A 437 -20.00 -40.01 -5.58
N LYS A 438 -19.73 -41.12 -6.31
CA LYS A 438 -18.55 -41.96 -6.08
C LYS A 438 -17.24 -41.29 -6.42
N GLU A 439 -17.20 -40.36 -7.35
CA GLU A 439 -15.99 -39.63 -7.77
C GLU A 439 -16.35 -38.24 -8.28
N PHE A 440 -16.14 -37.23 -7.44
CA PHE A 440 -15.98 -35.87 -7.91
C PHE A 440 -14.47 -35.55 -7.78
N THR A 441 -13.72 -35.72 -8.87
CA THR A 441 -12.30 -35.41 -8.94
C THR A 441 -12.04 -33.94 -9.22
N GLY A 442 -12.92 -33.05 -8.77
CA GLY A 442 -12.81 -31.62 -8.94
C GLY A 442 -11.82 -30.99 -7.95
N GLY A 443 -10.55 -31.12 -8.26
CA GLY A 443 -9.48 -30.29 -7.70
C GLY A 443 -9.19 -29.07 -8.56
N GLU A 444 -10.15 -28.61 -9.38
CA GLU A 444 -9.97 -27.46 -10.25
C GLU A 444 -10.22 -26.17 -9.49
N SER A 445 -9.15 -25.39 -9.33
CA SER A 445 -9.15 -24.05 -8.73
C SER A 445 -9.77 -22.97 -9.63
N ASP A 446 -10.43 -23.35 -10.72
CA ASP A 446 -11.02 -22.44 -11.71
C ASP A 446 -12.56 -22.48 -11.64
N VAL A 447 -13.14 -21.50 -10.95
CA VAL A 447 -14.61 -21.35 -10.80
C VAL A 447 -15.32 -21.15 -12.15
N ALA A 448 -14.64 -20.60 -13.16
CA ALA A 448 -15.20 -20.42 -14.49
C ALA A 448 -15.46 -21.78 -15.17
N ARG A 449 -14.49 -22.70 -15.09
CA ARG A 449 -14.65 -24.08 -15.59
C ARG A 449 -15.66 -24.88 -14.80
N LEU A 450 -15.73 -24.69 -13.47
CA LEU A 450 -16.77 -25.29 -12.65
C LEU A 450 -18.18 -24.83 -13.07
N ASN A 451 -18.36 -23.55 -13.34
CA ASN A 451 -19.62 -23.00 -13.83
C ASN A 451 -19.99 -23.51 -15.25
N GLU A 452 -19.01 -23.71 -16.12
CA GLU A 452 -19.20 -24.33 -17.43
C GLU A 452 -19.63 -25.80 -17.29
N SER A 453 -18.98 -26.55 -16.42
CA SER A 453 -19.34 -27.94 -16.09
C SER A 453 -20.75 -28.05 -15.47
N LEU A 454 -21.16 -27.07 -14.65
CA LEU A 454 -22.51 -26.97 -14.10
C LEU A 454 -23.59 -26.83 -15.19
N SER A 455 -23.27 -26.19 -16.32
CA SER A 455 -24.19 -26.05 -17.44
C SER A 455 -24.55 -27.38 -18.10
N GLN A 456 -23.72 -28.41 -17.92
CA GLN A 456 -23.89 -29.76 -18.49
C GLN A 456 -24.69 -30.71 -17.58
N ILE A 457 -25.01 -30.31 -16.34
CA ILE A 457 -25.79 -31.14 -15.39
C ILE A 457 -27.26 -31.08 -15.75
N PRO A 458 -27.93 -32.24 -16.06
CA PRO A 458 -29.31 -32.25 -16.51
C PRO A 458 -30.35 -32.01 -15.41
N ASP A 459 -30.02 -32.37 -14.14
CA ASP A 459 -30.95 -32.25 -13.03
C ASP A 459 -30.86 -30.85 -12.38
N PRO A 460 -31.91 -30.02 -12.45
CA PRO A 460 -31.94 -28.69 -11.88
C PRO A 460 -31.64 -28.66 -10.37
N LYS A 461 -32.15 -29.65 -9.61
CA LYS A 461 -31.94 -29.72 -8.16
C LYS A 461 -30.48 -29.97 -7.82
N VAL A 462 -29.81 -30.87 -8.55
CA VAL A 462 -28.37 -31.14 -8.36
C VAL A 462 -27.56 -29.91 -8.72
N LYS A 463 -27.91 -29.22 -9.79
CA LYS A 463 -27.29 -27.99 -10.24
C LYS A 463 -27.39 -26.90 -9.18
N ASP A 464 -28.56 -26.67 -8.59
CA ASP A 464 -28.77 -25.65 -7.55
C ASP A 464 -27.94 -25.96 -6.29
N ILE A 465 -27.88 -27.22 -5.85
CA ILE A 465 -27.13 -27.67 -4.69
C ILE A 465 -25.61 -27.46 -4.90
N ILE A 466 -25.13 -27.82 -6.09
CA ILE A 466 -23.70 -27.63 -6.40
C ILE A 466 -23.36 -26.14 -6.50
N SER A 467 -24.22 -25.34 -7.13
CA SER A 467 -24.05 -23.88 -7.19
C SER A 467 -24.01 -23.25 -5.79
N GLU A 468 -24.89 -23.67 -4.90
CA GLU A 468 -24.92 -23.22 -3.50
C GLU A 468 -23.66 -23.65 -2.75
N ALA A 469 -23.18 -24.89 -2.92
CA ALA A 469 -21.94 -25.37 -2.31
C ALA A 469 -20.71 -24.59 -2.77
N ILE A 470 -20.64 -24.24 -4.07
CA ILE A 470 -19.59 -23.38 -4.62
C ILE A 470 -19.67 -21.98 -3.99
N HIS A 471 -20.86 -21.39 -3.97
CA HIS A 471 -21.08 -20.06 -3.42
C HIS A 471 -20.69 -19.97 -1.94
N GLU A 472 -21.04 -20.95 -1.12
CA GLU A 472 -20.67 -21.03 0.30
C GLU A 472 -19.16 -21.21 0.48
N SER A 473 -18.51 -22.07 -0.32
CA SER A 473 -17.07 -22.29 -0.23
C SER A 473 -16.28 -21.05 -0.61
N VAL A 474 -16.62 -20.41 -1.73
CA VAL A 474 -16.00 -19.15 -2.18
C VAL A 474 -16.28 -18.05 -1.15
N GLY A 475 -17.52 -17.96 -0.66
CA GLY A 475 -17.92 -17.02 0.38
C GLY A 475 -17.10 -17.15 1.65
N THR A 476 -16.77 -18.38 2.08
CA THR A 476 -15.91 -18.63 3.25
C THR A 476 -14.50 -18.05 3.07
N GLY A 477 -13.92 -18.17 1.87
CA GLY A 477 -12.63 -17.58 1.56
C GLY A 477 -12.63 -16.06 1.72
N PHE A 478 -13.60 -15.38 1.14
CA PHE A 478 -13.75 -13.92 1.26
C PHE A 478 -14.17 -13.47 2.66
N PHE A 479 -15.02 -14.26 3.35
CA PHE A 479 -15.33 -14.03 4.76
C PHE A 479 -14.04 -13.96 5.58
N ASN A 480 -13.16 -14.97 5.50
CA ASN A 480 -11.92 -15.02 6.25
C ASN A 480 -10.98 -13.85 5.92
N LEU A 481 -10.91 -13.46 4.63
CA LEU A 481 -10.13 -12.31 4.19
C LEU A 481 -10.59 -11.02 4.87
N TYR A 482 -11.87 -10.65 4.70
CA TYR A 482 -12.38 -9.39 5.24
C TYR A 482 -12.53 -9.41 6.77
N PHE A 483 -12.79 -10.57 7.36
CA PHE A 483 -12.74 -10.74 8.82
C PHE A 483 -11.33 -10.52 9.37
N THR A 484 -10.29 -11.03 8.69
CA THR A 484 -8.91 -10.74 9.05
C THR A 484 -8.60 -9.23 8.94
N ALA A 485 -9.08 -8.55 7.91
CA ALA A 485 -8.96 -7.09 7.80
C ALA A 485 -9.69 -6.37 8.95
N ALA A 486 -10.86 -6.85 9.37
CA ALA A 486 -11.54 -6.33 10.56
C ALA A 486 -10.70 -6.55 11.82
N VAL A 487 -10.12 -7.73 12.01
CA VAL A 487 -9.21 -8.01 13.15
C VAL A 487 -7.97 -7.10 13.12
N LEU A 488 -7.37 -6.86 11.95
CA LEU A 488 -6.28 -5.88 11.82
C LEU A 488 -6.72 -4.47 12.21
N SER A 489 -7.96 -4.09 11.90
CA SER A 489 -8.52 -2.79 12.33
C SER A 489 -8.69 -2.71 13.86
N LEU A 490 -9.07 -3.80 14.53
CA LEU A 490 -9.07 -3.88 16.00
C LEU A 490 -7.64 -3.75 16.56
N ALA A 491 -6.66 -4.38 15.92
CA ALA A 491 -5.26 -4.23 16.30
C ALA A 491 -4.77 -2.77 16.14
N VAL A 492 -5.25 -2.04 15.14
CA VAL A 492 -5.01 -0.59 14.99
C VAL A 492 -5.62 0.16 16.18
N ILE A 493 -6.88 -0.10 16.54
CA ILE A 493 -7.55 0.55 17.69
C ILE A 493 -6.77 0.30 18.98
N ALA A 494 -6.40 -0.96 19.23
CA ALA A 494 -5.62 -1.33 20.41
C ALA A 494 -4.25 -0.62 20.45
N SER A 495 -3.54 -0.61 19.33
CA SER A 495 -2.22 0.03 19.21
C SER A 495 -2.29 1.55 19.41
N VAL A 496 -3.30 2.21 18.84
CA VAL A 496 -3.55 3.66 19.04
C VAL A 496 -3.93 3.95 20.49
N SER A 497 -4.70 3.07 21.14
CA SER A 497 -5.08 3.22 22.55
C SER A 497 -3.85 3.11 23.46
N ILE A 498 -2.97 2.14 23.23
CA ILE A 498 -1.70 1.99 23.96
C ILE A 498 -0.82 3.23 23.74
N LEU A 499 -0.70 3.69 22.51
CA LEU A 499 0.04 4.92 22.18
C LEU A 499 -0.50 6.14 22.94
N SER A 500 -1.83 6.28 23.01
CA SER A 500 -2.51 7.37 23.74
C SER A 500 -2.18 7.34 25.23
N LEU A 501 -2.25 6.16 25.87
CA LEU A 501 -1.90 5.98 27.29
C LEU A 501 -0.43 6.31 27.56
N TYR A 502 0.46 5.87 26.68
CA TYR A 502 1.89 6.16 26.79
C TYR A 502 2.18 7.66 26.71
N ARG A 503 1.56 8.38 25.76
CA ARG A 503 1.69 9.84 25.62
C ARG A 503 1.18 10.58 26.85
N LYS A 504 0.04 10.17 27.40
CA LYS A 504 -0.52 10.75 28.63
C LYS A 504 0.45 10.60 29.79
N LYS A 505 1.01 9.40 29.99
CA LYS A 505 2.00 9.14 31.06
C LYS A 505 3.25 10.02 30.91
N GLN A 506 3.75 10.23 29.69
CA GLN A 506 4.89 11.13 29.46
C GLN A 506 4.57 12.58 29.80
N ALA A 507 3.38 13.08 29.43
CA ALA A 507 2.93 14.43 29.74
C ALA A 507 2.80 14.64 31.25
N ASP A 508 2.22 13.69 31.98
CA ASP A 508 2.05 13.74 33.43
C ASP A 508 3.43 13.74 34.15
N THR A 509 4.38 12.93 33.68
CA THR A 509 5.75 12.90 34.22
C THR A 509 6.47 14.24 34.00
N ALA A 510 6.38 14.80 32.79
CA ALA A 510 6.98 16.11 32.48
C ALA A 510 6.40 17.24 33.32
N THR A 511 5.09 17.18 33.60
CA THR A 511 4.39 18.18 34.46
C THR A 511 4.81 18.06 35.93
N ARG A 512 5.02 16.84 36.46
CA ARG A 512 5.55 16.61 37.81
C ARG A 512 6.97 17.15 37.97
N LEU A 513 7.88 16.81 37.03
CA LEU A 513 9.27 17.30 37.07
C LEU A 513 9.36 18.82 36.98
N LYS A 514 8.47 19.51 36.24
CA LYS A 514 8.42 20.96 36.22
C LYS A 514 7.99 21.54 37.56
N LYS A 515 7.04 20.91 38.25
CA LYS A 515 6.60 21.36 39.61
C LYS A 515 7.70 21.17 40.64
N ASP A 516 8.46 20.08 40.57
CA ASP A 516 9.55 19.78 41.50
C ASP A 516 10.78 20.71 41.32
N VAL A 517 10.95 21.33 40.15
CA VAL A 517 12.03 22.29 39.86
C VAL A 517 11.61 23.73 40.22
N THR A 518 10.30 24.00 40.35
CA THR A 518 9.76 25.33 40.69
C THR A 518 9.46 25.48 42.19
N ASN A 519 9.51 24.42 42.98
CA ASN A 519 9.51 24.40 44.45
C ASN A 519 10.94 24.22 44.96
#